data_e5e910538d80d6a5b9799482e87dcd23
#
_entry.id   e5e910538d80d6a5b9799482e87dcd23
#
_cell.length_a   1.000
_cell.length_b   1.000
_cell.length_c   1.000
_cell.angle_alpha   90.00
_cell.angle_beta   90.00
_cell.angle_gamma   90.00
#
_symmetry.space_group_name_H-M   'P 1'
#
loop_
_entity.id
_entity.type
_entity.pdbx_description
1 polymer ?
#
loop_
_entity_poly.entity_id
_entity_poly.type
_entity_poly.pdbx_seq_one_letter_code
_entity_poly.pdbx_strand_id
1 'polypeptide(L)'
;MYSTFQLGKWLVLFCDEINLPDMDKYGTQRVISFLRQLVEHRGFYRSSDQAWVALERIQFVGACNPPTDPGRKPLSHRFLRHVPVIYVDYPGETSLKQVCLFCFLSSEIHGESM
;
A
#
# COMPACT_ATOMS: atom_id res chain seq x y z
N MET A 1 -17.88 19.24 -3.65
CA MET A 1 -16.78 19.70 -2.80
C MET A 1 -15.53 18.98 -3.30
N TYR A 2 -14.78 19.60 -4.19
CA TYR A 2 -13.53 19.04 -4.71
C TYR A 2 -12.46 19.26 -3.66
N SER A 3 -11.92 18.17 -3.07
CA SER A 3 -10.74 18.35 -2.24
C SER A 3 -9.62 18.82 -3.16
N THR A 4 -9.04 19.93 -2.84
CA THR A 4 -7.96 20.60 -3.58
C THR A 4 -6.68 19.75 -3.47
N PHE A 5 -6.63 18.62 -4.17
CA PHE A 5 -5.35 17.99 -4.46
C PHE A 5 -4.59 18.93 -5.39
N GLN A 6 -3.38 19.28 -4.99
CA GLN A 6 -2.55 20.21 -5.74
C GLN A 6 -2.41 19.71 -7.19
N LEU A 7 -2.97 20.43 -8.13
CA LEU A 7 -2.87 20.17 -9.55
C LEU A 7 -1.39 19.94 -9.93
N GLY A 8 -1.10 18.80 -10.55
CA GLY A 8 0.24 18.50 -11.04
C GLY A 8 1.08 17.54 -10.17
N LYS A 9 0.65 17.17 -8.96
CA LYS A 9 1.36 16.19 -8.12
C LYS A 9 0.79 14.79 -8.26
N TRP A 10 1.64 13.79 -8.04
CA TRP A 10 1.24 12.39 -7.91
C TRP A 10 0.87 12.11 -6.45
N LEU A 11 -0.18 11.32 -6.26
CA LEU A 11 -0.56 10.79 -4.96
C LEU A 11 -0.03 9.35 -4.84
N VAL A 12 0.67 9.06 -3.77
CA VAL A 12 1.02 7.69 -3.40
C VAL A 12 0.07 7.24 -2.30
N LEU A 13 -0.74 6.23 -2.58
CA LEU A 13 -1.59 5.59 -1.59
C LEU A 13 -0.87 4.36 -1.05
N PHE A 14 -0.39 4.46 0.18
CA PHE A 14 0.23 3.35 0.88
C PHE A 14 -0.82 2.59 1.70
N CYS A 15 -0.94 1.29 1.44
CA CYS A 15 -1.85 0.40 2.15
C CYS A 15 -1.04 -0.63 2.92
N ASP A 16 -1.00 -0.51 4.23
CA ASP A 16 -0.34 -1.49 5.10
C ASP A 16 -1.26 -2.65 5.43
N GLU A 17 -0.68 -3.80 5.73
CA GLU A 17 -1.39 -4.98 6.21
C GLU A 17 -2.54 -5.44 5.27
N ILE A 18 -2.33 -5.37 3.96
CA ILE A 18 -3.41 -5.64 2.99
C ILE A 18 -3.98 -7.06 3.03
N ASN A 19 -3.26 -8.02 3.61
CA ASN A 19 -3.68 -9.41 3.76
C ASN A 19 -4.25 -9.76 5.15
N LEU A 20 -4.42 -8.76 6.03
CA LEU A 20 -4.99 -8.93 7.36
C LEU A 20 -6.53 -9.07 7.34
N PRO A 21 -7.30 -8.31 6.51
CA PRO A 21 -8.75 -8.39 6.53
C PRO A 21 -9.26 -9.80 6.25
N ASP A 22 -10.26 -10.21 7.04
CA ASP A 22 -10.88 -11.53 6.89
C ASP A 22 -11.64 -11.70 5.58
N MET A 23 -11.78 -12.96 5.17
CA MET A 23 -12.65 -13.35 4.08
C MET A 23 -14.12 -13.30 4.52
N ASP A 24 -15.00 -12.93 3.61
CA ASP A 24 -16.43 -13.05 3.84
C ASP A 24 -16.89 -14.53 3.82
N LYS A 25 -18.19 -14.77 4.07
CA LYS A 25 -18.78 -16.12 4.06
C LYS A 25 -18.62 -16.88 2.73
N TYR A 26 -18.24 -16.20 1.67
CA TYR A 26 -18.01 -16.77 0.35
C TYR A 26 -16.53 -16.93 0.02
N GLY A 27 -15.62 -16.68 0.97
CA GLY A 27 -14.19 -16.77 0.78
C GLY A 27 -13.60 -15.58 -0.01
N THR A 28 -14.30 -14.45 -0.07
CA THR A 28 -13.85 -13.26 -0.79
C THR A 28 -13.31 -12.22 0.17
N GLN A 29 -12.10 -11.72 -0.09
CA GLN A 29 -11.55 -10.56 0.60
C GLN A 29 -12.04 -9.29 -0.08
N ARG A 30 -13.06 -8.64 0.49
CA ARG A 30 -13.71 -7.44 -0.09
C ARG A 30 -12.73 -6.30 -0.31
N VAL A 31 -11.81 -6.08 0.62
CA VAL A 31 -10.79 -5.03 0.52
C VAL A 31 -9.87 -5.29 -0.69
N ILE A 32 -9.42 -6.52 -0.87
CA ILE A 32 -8.57 -6.89 -2.01
C ILE A 32 -9.34 -6.78 -3.33
N SER A 33 -10.61 -7.16 -3.34
CA SER A 33 -11.46 -7.01 -4.54
C SER A 33 -11.62 -5.54 -4.92
N PHE A 34 -11.79 -4.66 -3.93
CA PHE A 34 -11.87 -3.22 -4.17
C PHE A 34 -10.52 -2.64 -4.64
N LEU A 35 -9.42 -2.99 -3.99
CA LEU A 35 -8.08 -2.55 -4.44
C LEU A 35 -7.78 -3.02 -5.86
N ARG A 36 -8.17 -4.26 -6.21
CA ARG A 36 -8.05 -4.75 -7.58
C ARG A 36 -8.84 -3.88 -8.57
N GLN A 37 -10.08 -3.51 -8.23
CA GLN A 37 -10.88 -2.63 -9.07
C GLN A 37 -10.19 -1.27 -9.28
N LEU A 38 -9.63 -0.67 -8.22
CA LEU A 38 -8.92 0.60 -8.31
C LEU A 38 -7.68 0.52 -9.23
N VAL A 39 -6.93 -0.57 -9.13
CA VAL A 39 -5.71 -0.78 -9.94
C VAL A 39 -6.06 -1.13 -11.40
N GLU A 40 -7.03 -2.02 -11.61
CA GLU A 40 -7.40 -2.55 -12.92
C GLU A 40 -8.19 -1.52 -13.75
N HIS A 41 -9.19 -0.88 -13.14
CA HIS A 41 -10.12 0.04 -13.82
C HIS A 41 -9.80 1.52 -13.58
N ARG A 42 -8.84 1.81 -12.70
CA ARG A 42 -8.46 3.18 -12.32
C ARG A 42 -9.65 4.04 -11.90
N GLY A 43 -10.55 3.45 -11.13
CA GLY A 43 -11.74 4.18 -10.67
C GLY A 43 -12.66 3.31 -9.82
N PHE A 44 -13.68 3.96 -9.29
CA PHE A 44 -14.73 3.31 -8.48
C PHE A 44 -16.05 4.07 -8.58
N TYR A 45 -17.13 3.40 -8.24
CA TYR A 45 -18.44 4.02 -8.11
C TYR A 45 -18.60 4.62 -6.70
N ARG A 46 -18.90 5.90 -6.65
CA ARG A 46 -19.18 6.60 -5.40
C ARG A 46 -20.52 6.12 -4.82
N SER A 47 -20.55 5.83 -3.52
CA SER A 47 -21.73 5.21 -2.89
C SER A 47 -22.94 6.15 -2.81
N SER A 48 -22.74 7.47 -2.76
CA SER A 48 -23.84 8.46 -2.58
C SER A 48 -24.73 8.64 -3.80
N ASP A 49 -24.16 8.61 -5.00
CA ASP A 49 -24.84 8.91 -6.26
C ASP A 49 -24.53 7.90 -7.36
N GLN A 50 -23.76 6.87 -7.03
CA GLN A 50 -23.29 5.84 -7.97
C GLN A 50 -22.56 6.39 -9.21
N ALA A 51 -22.06 7.61 -9.13
CA ALA A 51 -21.26 8.19 -10.19
C ALA A 51 -19.88 7.53 -10.25
N TRP A 52 -19.38 7.29 -11.46
CA TRP A 52 -18.03 6.79 -11.65
C TRP A 52 -17.01 7.88 -11.36
N VAL A 53 -16.06 7.57 -10.47
CA VAL A 53 -14.92 8.43 -10.11
C VAL A 53 -13.66 7.84 -10.71
N ALA A 54 -13.10 8.50 -11.72
CA ALA A 54 -11.82 8.12 -12.30
C ALA A 54 -10.67 8.58 -11.41
N LEU A 55 -9.67 7.70 -11.27
CA LEU A 55 -8.45 7.97 -10.50
C LEU A 55 -7.30 8.27 -11.46
N GLU A 56 -6.78 9.47 -11.37
CA GLU A 56 -5.63 9.92 -12.16
C GLU A 56 -4.45 10.25 -11.25
N ARG A 57 -3.24 9.94 -11.72
CA ARG A 57 -1.99 10.25 -11.01
C ARG A 57 -1.92 9.66 -9.59
N ILE A 58 -2.46 8.46 -9.42
CA ILE A 58 -2.37 7.71 -8.16
C ILE A 58 -1.50 6.48 -8.36
N GLN A 59 -0.49 6.35 -7.49
CA GLN A 59 0.33 5.15 -7.35
C GLN A 59 -0.11 4.40 -6.11
N PHE A 60 -0.39 3.10 -6.26
CA PHE A 60 -0.72 2.22 -5.13
C PHE A 60 0.54 1.48 -4.70
N VAL A 61 0.77 1.45 -3.39
CA VAL A 61 1.84 0.67 -2.76
C VAL A 61 1.20 -0.11 -1.63
N GLY A 62 1.34 -1.42 -1.65
CA GLY A 62 0.83 -2.31 -0.61
C GLY A 62 1.96 -2.99 0.15
N ALA A 63 1.80 -3.16 1.45
CA ALA A 63 2.68 -3.96 2.28
C ALA A 63 1.89 -5.06 2.98
N CYS A 64 2.51 -6.21 3.19
CA CYS A 64 1.93 -7.30 3.95
C CYS A 64 3.01 -8.24 4.50
N ASN A 65 2.72 -8.89 5.59
CA ASN A 65 3.53 -9.99 6.09
C ASN A 65 3.25 -11.29 5.32
N PRO A 66 4.14 -12.27 5.40
CA PRO A 66 3.91 -13.59 4.79
C PRO A 66 2.59 -14.21 5.27
N PRO A 67 1.90 -14.97 4.40
CA PRO A 67 0.64 -15.62 4.77
C PRO A 67 0.79 -16.73 5.81
N THR A 68 2.03 -17.11 6.14
CA THR A 68 2.36 -18.05 7.23
C THR A 68 2.21 -17.43 8.61
N ASP A 69 2.21 -16.11 8.71
CA ASP A 69 2.06 -15.40 9.99
C ASP A 69 0.62 -15.51 10.51
N PRO A 70 0.43 -15.55 11.83
CA PRO A 70 -0.90 -15.65 12.43
C PRO A 70 -1.84 -14.54 11.97
N GLY A 71 -3.06 -14.91 11.58
CA GLY A 71 -4.09 -13.99 11.12
C GLY A 71 -3.92 -13.47 9.69
N ARG A 72 -2.85 -13.82 8.99
CA ARG A 72 -2.62 -13.42 7.59
C ARG A 72 -3.32 -14.38 6.63
N LYS A 73 -3.83 -13.83 5.54
CA LYS A 73 -4.49 -14.60 4.47
C LYS A 73 -3.66 -14.53 3.19
N PRO A 74 -3.63 -15.60 2.38
CA PRO A 74 -2.96 -15.54 1.09
C PRO A 74 -3.70 -14.58 0.15
N LEU A 75 -2.93 -13.74 -0.55
CA LEU A 75 -3.47 -12.88 -1.58
C LEU A 75 -3.74 -13.68 -2.86
N SER A 76 -4.88 -13.43 -3.50
CA SER A 76 -5.25 -14.15 -4.71
C SER A 76 -4.35 -13.82 -5.90
N HIS A 77 -4.07 -14.81 -6.75
CA HIS A 77 -3.33 -14.59 -7.99
C HIS A 77 -4.01 -13.58 -8.93
N ARG A 78 -5.34 -13.45 -8.83
CA ARG A 78 -6.10 -12.45 -9.59
C ARG A 78 -5.72 -11.02 -9.22
N PHE A 79 -5.34 -10.79 -7.98
CA PHE A 79 -4.84 -9.49 -7.52
C PHE A 79 -3.36 -9.34 -7.86
N LEU A 80 -2.54 -10.34 -7.53
CA LEU A 80 -1.08 -10.28 -7.68
C LEU A 80 -0.61 -10.07 -9.12
N ARG A 81 -1.39 -10.50 -10.12
CA ARG A 81 -1.04 -10.26 -11.54
C ARG A 81 -1.02 -8.77 -11.94
N HIS A 82 -1.66 -7.90 -11.14
CA HIS A 82 -1.73 -6.46 -11.42
C HIS A 82 -0.65 -5.66 -10.71
N VAL A 83 0.10 -6.29 -9.81
CA VAL A 83 1.10 -5.62 -8.97
C VAL A 83 2.42 -6.40 -8.99
N PRO A 84 3.56 -5.75 -9.17
CA PRO A 84 4.85 -6.39 -8.98
C PRO A 84 5.03 -6.69 -7.49
N VAL A 85 5.45 -7.92 -7.18
CA VAL A 85 5.71 -8.36 -5.81
C VAL A 85 7.20 -8.28 -5.54
N ILE A 86 7.58 -7.54 -4.51
CA ILE A 86 8.95 -7.43 -4.03
C ILE A 86 9.02 -8.14 -2.69
N TYR A 87 9.85 -9.16 -2.61
CA TYR A 87 10.14 -9.83 -1.34
C TYR A 87 11.20 -9.06 -0.57
N VAL A 88 10.88 -8.72 0.67
CA VAL A 88 11.80 -8.05 1.59
C VAL A 88 12.04 -8.98 2.76
N ASP A 89 13.27 -9.47 2.87
CA ASP A 89 13.69 -10.33 3.99
C ASP A 89 14.20 -9.50 5.16
N TYR A 90 14.41 -10.18 6.29
CA TYR A 90 15.05 -9.55 7.44
C TYR A 90 16.43 -9.02 7.06
N PRO A 91 16.76 -7.79 7.47
CA PRO A 91 18.07 -7.22 7.17
C PRO A 91 19.18 -8.00 7.88
N GLY A 92 20.20 -8.37 7.13
CA GLY A 92 21.42 -8.94 7.70
C GLY A 92 22.18 -7.92 8.55
N GLU A 93 23.18 -8.39 9.30
CA GLU A 93 23.97 -7.54 10.23
C GLU A 93 24.57 -6.30 9.54
N THR A 94 25.09 -6.46 8.33
CA THR A 94 25.66 -5.36 7.55
C THR A 94 24.61 -4.32 7.18
N SER A 95 23.41 -4.76 6.75
CA SER A 95 22.31 -3.87 6.41
C SER A 95 21.78 -3.13 7.64
N LEU A 96 21.68 -3.80 8.79
CA LEU A 96 21.31 -3.18 10.07
C LEU A 96 22.30 -2.08 10.47
N LYS A 97 23.61 -2.34 10.36
CA LYS A 97 24.63 -1.33 10.63
C LYS A 97 24.50 -0.11 9.71
N GLN A 98 24.22 -0.31 8.43
CA GLN A 98 24.00 0.78 7.47
C GLN A 98 22.77 1.62 7.83
N VAL A 99 21.64 0.98 8.13
CA VAL A 99 20.41 1.67 8.55
C VAL A 99 20.62 2.47 9.82
N CYS A 100 21.24 1.88 10.84
CA CYS A 100 21.55 2.58 12.10
C CYS A 100 22.46 3.77 11.86
N LEU A 101 23.50 3.63 11.06
CA LEU A 101 24.43 4.71 10.71
C LEU A 101 23.69 5.85 9.98
N PHE A 102 22.83 5.52 9.04
CA PHE A 102 22.03 6.51 8.30
C PHE A 102 21.06 7.27 9.22
N CYS A 103 20.37 6.58 10.12
CA CYS A 103 19.49 7.21 11.11
C CYS A 103 20.28 8.13 12.05
N PHE A 104 21.47 7.73 12.46
CA PHE A 104 22.33 8.56 13.32
C PHE A 104 22.78 9.85 12.62
N LEU A 105 23.29 9.75 11.40
CA LEU A 105 23.69 10.89 10.58
C LEU A 105 22.51 11.82 10.27
N SER A 106 21.32 11.26 10.04
CA SER A 106 20.11 12.05 9.77
C SER A 106 19.65 12.84 10.99
N SER A 107 19.84 12.32 12.20
CA SER A 107 19.51 13.03 13.46
C SER A 107 20.47 14.17 13.76
N GLU A 108 21.74 14.05 13.40
CA GLU A 108 22.72 15.15 13.57
C GLU A 108 22.44 16.33 12.64
N ILE A 109 22.02 16.06 11.39
CA ILE A 109 21.68 17.11 10.41
C ILE A 109 20.45 17.92 10.85
N HIS A 110 19.50 17.32 11.57
CA HIS A 110 18.32 18.01 12.07
C HIS A 110 18.50 18.68 13.44
N GLY A 111 19.60 18.37 14.14
CA GLY A 111 19.92 18.94 15.45
C GLY A 111 20.63 20.31 15.41
N GLU A 112 21.10 20.76 14.26
CA GLU A 112 21.84 22.03 14.13
C GLU A 112 20.97 23.22 13.65
N SER A 113 19.64 23.08 13.66
CA SER A 113 18.71 24.17 13.32
C SER A 113 17.90 24.61 14.55
N MET A 114 18.56 25.04 15.58
CA MET A 114 17.97 25.92 16.60
C MET A 114 18.97 27.01 17.02
#